data_1802bec1939711e8a5909023780e9918
#
_entry.id   1802bec1939711e8a5909023780e9918
#
_cell.length_a   1.000
_cell.length_b   1.000
_cell.length_c   1.000
_cell.angle_alpha   90.00
_cell.angle_beta   90.00
_cell.angle_gamma   90.00
#
_symmetry.space_group_name_H-M   'P 1'
#
loop_
_entity.id
_entity.type
_entity.pdbx_description
1 polymer ?
#
loop_
_entity_poly.entity_id
_entity_poly.type
_entity_poly.pdbx_seq_one_letter_code
_entity_poly.pdbx_strand_id
1 'polypeptide(L)'
;MTETNSKSRRQYWQERAAAARKKGGVTEDLIKEYMMDQQQQFLSVLEEIGMLGKAGNLRKALRKIRRVVESALPEKNDQLISKALDHPLEYLVYPIFFAKECEGKRFTPAPLPIGLGYHLWGGILMDLGKPEDAYKRFEQSLMWSPFSYANYYPMNRILEGKGDLSGWLQNIRREYEQAIYRRNLMEAYGELARYYLVTKKTEKAAAIAAYMKAHPILDSLPSYWDKAMEDAMNALSPDSLPAFDEVVKDAGLGKGPHESAVKALDEVAERALTLHNEDTAERVYAYLYDLTQDSSHKGKAAQIKKHDHSHEGCHNHDHHYPHNNDEKGKSHE
;
A
#
# COMPACT_ATOMS: atom_id res chain seq x y z
N MET A 1 -20.73 -14.88 10.58
CA MET A 1 -21.75 -14.01 11.25
C MET A 1 -23.11 -14.41 10.72
N THR A 2 -24.03 -14.77 11.60
CA THR A 2 -25.39 -15.13 11.23
C THR A 2 -26.19 -13.87 10.83
N GLU A 3 -27.20 -14.00 9.95
CA GLU A 3 -28.07 -12.89 9.50
C GLU A 3 -28.69 -12.09 10.67
N THR A 4 -28.91 -12.72 11.81
CA THR A 4 -29.38 -12.10 13.05
C THR A 4 -28.43 -11.02 13.59
N ASN A 5 -27.11 -11.21 13.43
CA ASN A 5 -26.14 -10.25 13.95
C ASN A 5 -26.03 -8.99 13.06
N SER A 6 -26.26 -9.13 11.75
CA SER A 6 -26.24 -7.99 10.82
C SER A 6 -27.50 -7.10 10.96
N LYS A 7 -28.66 -7.70 11.23
CA LYS A 7 -29.91 -6.96 11.47
C LYS A 7 -29.84 -6.17 12.78
N SER A 8 -29.32 -6.76 13.87
CA SER A 8 -29.15 -6.05 15.15
C SER A 8 -28.15 -4.89 15.05
N ARG A 9 -27.08 -5.06 14.29
CA ARG A 9 -26.04 -4.03 14.10
C ARG A 9 -26.53 -2.87 13.24
N ARG A 10 -27.31 -3.14 12.18
CA ARG A 10 -27.99 -2.11 11.40
C ARG A 10 -28.95 -1.30 12.26
N GLN A 11 -29.72 -1.95 13.10
CA GLN A 11 -30.63 -1.29 14.05
C GLN A 11 -29.86 -0.42 15.04
N TYR A 12 -28.76 -0.92 15.61
CA TYR A 12 -27.88 -0.16 16.49
C TYR A 12 -27.42 1.17 15.86
N TRP A 13 -26.92 1.12 14.59
CA TRP A 13 -26.49 2.32 13.91
C TRP A 13 -27.64 3.26 13.53
N GLN A 14 -28.81 2.74 13.19
CA GLN A 14 -30.02 3.55 12.97
C GLN A 14 -30.45 4.29 14.22
N GLU A 15 -30.43 3.64 15.37
CA GLU A 15 -30.75 4.22 16.67
C GLU A 15 -29.74 5.29 17.08
N ARG A 16 -28.43 5.05 16.90
CA ARG A 16 -27.39 6.05 17.16
C ARG A 16 -27.50 7.27 16.25
N ALA A 17 -27.74 7.07 14.97
CA ALA A 17 -27.94 8.17 14.04
C ALA A 17 -29.20 8.98 14.36
N ALA A 18 -30.30 8.33 14.76
CA ALA A 18 -31.53 9.00 15.20
C ALA A 18 -31.31 9.79 16.48
N ALA A 19 -30.56 9.24 17.44
CA ALA A 19 -30.22 9.94 18.69
C ALA A 19 -29.31 11.17 18.44
N ALA A 20 -28.34 11.04 17.54
CA ALA A 20 -27.46 12.14 17.14
C ALA A 20 -28.22 13.28 16.46
N ARG A 21 -29.17 12.98 15.58
CA ARG A 21 -30.02 13.97 14.92
C ARG A 21 -30.86 14.77 15.92
N LYS A 22 -31.34 14.11 16.99
CA LYS A 22 -32.10 14.79 18.08
C LYS A 22 -31.20 15.71 18.92
N LYS A 23 -29.89 15.47 18.96
CA LYS A 23 -28.90 16.25 19.74
C LYS A 23 -28.18 17.33 18.93
N GLY A 24 -28.60 17.64 17.72
CA GLY A 24 -28.01 18.71 16.90
C GLY A 24 -27.28 18.25 15.63
N GLY A 25 -27.31 16.96 15.33
CA GLY A 25 -26.76 16.41 14.07
C GLY A 25 -25.80 15.24 14.25
N VAL A 26 -25.43 14.62 13.13
CA VAL A 26 -24.46 13.53 13.08
C VAL A 26 -23.07 14.13 13.15
N THR A 27 -22.29 13.76 14.17
CA THR A 27 -20.92 14.25 14.36
C THR A 27 -19.95 13.51 13.45
N GLU A 28 -18.79 14.14 13.18
CA GLU A 28 -17.71 13.52 12.39
C GLU A 28 -17.21 12.22 13.04
N ASP A 29 -17.12 12.19 14.38
CA ASP A 29 -16.70 11.00 15.11
C ASP A 29 -17.69 9.84 14.93
N LEU A 30 -18.99 10.11 14.93
CA LEU A 30 -20.00 9.08 14.68
C LEU A 30 -19.91 8.52 13.26
N ILE A 31 -19.58 9.36 12.30
CA ILE A 31 -19.32 8.92 10.91
C ILE A 31 -18.07 8.04 10.86
N LYS A 32 -16.97 8.45 11.49
CA LYS A 32 -15.73 7.66 11.56
C LYS A 32 -15.97 6.29 12.21
N GLU A 33 -16.64 6.25 13.35
CA GLU A 33 -16.99 4.99 14.04
C GLU A 33 -17.82 4.07 13.13
N TYR A 34 -18.82 4.61 12.44
CA TYR A 34 -19.63 3.85 11.49
C TYR A 34 -18.79 3.28 10.34
N MET A 35 -17.93 4.09 9.75
CA MET A 35 -17.05 3.65 8.65
C MET A 35 -16.09 2.56 9.11
N MET A 36 -15.46 2.72 10.27
CA MET A 36 -14.58 1.69 10.85
C MET A 36 -15.34 0.37 11.11
N ASP A 37 -16.56 0.46 11.63
CA ASP A 37 -17.40 -0.71 11.84
C ASP A 37 -17.75 -1.44 10.54
N GLN A 38 -18.12 -0.71 9.49
CA GLN A 38 -18.39 -1.28 8.17
C GLN A 38 -17.14 -1.94 7.55
N GLN A 39 -15.98 -1.29 7.68
CA GLN A 39 -14.71 -1.82 7.21
C GLN A 39 -14.34 -3.12 7.92
N GLN A 40 -14.46 -3.16 9.26
CA GLN A 40 -14.19 -4.35 10.05
C GLN A 40 -15.14 -5.51 9.70
N GLN A 41 -16.43 -5.21 9.47
CA GLN A 41 -17.38 -6.23 9.01
C GLN A 41 -16.99 -6.79 7.66
N PHE A 42 -16.63 -5.94 6.71
CA PHE A 42 -16.20 -6.36 5.38
C PHE A 42 -14.98 -7.27 5.47
N LEU A 43 -13.95 -6.88 6.24
CA LEU A 43 -12.75 -7.68 6.45
C LEU A 43 -13.06 -9.05 7.10
N SER A 44 -13.91 -9.07 8.13
CA SER A 44 -14.32 -10.32 8.78
C SER A 44 -15.05 -11.27 7.81
N VAL A 45 -15.85 -10.73 6.90
CA VAL A 45 -16.51 -11.53 5.87
C VAL A 45 -15.51 -12.03 4.83
N LEU A 46 -14.50 -11.25 4.44
CA LEU A 46 -13.44 -11.69 3.56
C LEU A 46 -12.62 -12.84 4.20
N GLU A 47 -12.32 -12.72 5.49
CA GLU A 47 -11.63 -13.76 6.25
C GLU A 47 -12.43 -15.08 6.27
N GLU A 48 -13.73 -15.02 6.57
CA GLU A 48 -14.62 -16.18 6.51
C GLU A 48 -14.63 -16.84 5.12
N ILE A 49 -14.62 -16.02 4.06
CA ILE A 49 -14.54 -16.51 2.68
C ILE A 49 -13.19 -17.17 2.41
N GLY A 50 -12.10 -16.60 2.89
CA GLY A 50 -10.77 -17.20 2.81
C GLY A 50 -10.71 -18.55 3.51
N MET A 51 -11.32 -18.67 4.70
CA MET A 51 -11.42 -19.95 5.41
C MET A 51 -12.25 -20.99 4.64
N LEU A 52 -13.35 -20.58 3.98
CA LEU A 52 -14.11 -21.47 3.09
C LEU A 52 -13.26 -21.96 1.92
N GLY A 53 -12.43 -21.13 1.34
CA GLY A 53 -11.47 -21.49 0.28
C GLY A 53 -10.48 -22.54 0.78
N LYS A 54 -9.80 -22.27 1.89
CA LYS A 54 -8.84 -23.18 2.52
C LYS A 54 -9.45 -24.53 2.90
N ALA A 55 -10.74 -24.56 3.26
CA ALA A 55 -11.50 -25.79 3.53
C ALA A 55 -11.98 -26.52 2.26
N GLY A 56 -11.59 -26.09 1.05
CA GLY A 56 -11.99 -26.70 -0.21
C GLY A 56 -13.41 -26.34 -0.68
N ASN A 57 -14.14 -25.50 0.06
CA ASN A 57 -15.50 -25.09 -0.28
C ASN A 57 -15.53 -23.95 -1.34
N LEU A 58 -14.72 -24.09 -2.40
CA LEU A 58 -14.44 -23.05 -3.38
C LEU A 58 -15.70 -22.48 -4.06
N ARG A 59 -16.68 -23.34 -4.44
CA ARG A 59 -17.92 -22.86 -5.07
C ARG A 59 -18.77 -21.99 -4.12
N LYS A 60 -18.77 -22.31 -2.82
CA LYS A 60 -19.48 -21.51 -1.80
C LYS A 60 -18.74 -20.20 -1.57
N ALA A 61 -17.41 -20.25 -1.46
CA ALA A 61 -16.55 -19.07 -1.36
C ALA A 61 -16.77 -18.14 -2.56
N LEU A 62 -16.76 -18.66 -3.80
CA LEU A 62 -16.98 -17.89 -5.01
C LEU A 62 -18.33 -17.14 -5.02
N ARG A 63 -19.42 -17.84 -4.67
CA ARG A 63 -20.74 -17.18 -4.61
C ARG A 63 -20.79 -16.09 -3.55
N LYS A 64 -20.13 -16.30 -2.41
CA LYS A 64 -20.13 -15.35 -1.31
C LYS A 64 -19.27 -14.12 -1.62
N ILE A 65 -18.05 -14.31 -2.14
CA ILE A 65 -17.15 -13.20 -2.49
C ILE A 65 -17.76 -12.31 -3.57
N ARG A 66 -18.33 -12.91 -4.61
CA ARG A 66 -19.01 -12.17 -5.66
C ARG A 66 -20.07 -11.22 -5.10
N ARG A 67 -21.00 -11.76 -4.29
CA ARG A 67 -22.08 -10.94 -3.68
C ARG A 67 -21.52 -9.81 -2.82
N VAL A 68 -20.52 -10.12 -1.99
CA VAL A 68 -19.93 -9.15 -1.05
C VAL A 68 -19.24 -8.02 -1.80
N VAL A 69 -18.41 -8.33 -2.79
CA VAL A 69 -17.69 -7.32 -3.58
C VAL A 69 -18.68 -6.48 -4.41
N GLU A 70 -19.62 -7.13 -5.14
CA GLU A 70 -20.60 -6.42 -5.97
C GLU A 70 -21.49 -5.48 -5.13
N SER A 71 -21.86 -5.86 -3.90
CA SER A 71 -22.65 -5.02 -2.99
C SER A 71 -21.84 -3.89 -2.34
N ALA A 72 -20.53 -3.96 -2.37
CA ALA A 72 -19.62 -2.96 -1.79
C ALA A 72 -19.23 -1.86 -2.78
N LEU A 73 -19.51 -2.05 -4.06
CA LEU A 73 -19.16 -1.06 -5.09
C LEU A 73 -19.94 0.24 -4.85
N PRO A 74 -19.25 1.40 -4.85
CA PRO A 74 -19.93 2.68 -4.77
C PRO A 74 -20.75 2.94 -6.04
N GLU A 75 -21.77 3.80 -5.90
CA GLU A 75 -22.48 4.30 -7.06
C GLU A 75 -21.53 5.03 -8.01
N LYS A 76 -21.71 4.80 -9.31
CA LYS A 76 -20.89 5.43 -10.33
C LYS A 76 -21.10 6.94 -10.32
N ASN A 77 -20.01 7.69 -10.19
CA ASN A 77 -20.00 9.13 -10.25
C ASN A 77 -18.78 9.60 -11.06
N ASP A 78 -19.01 10.16 -12.23
CA ASP A 78 -17.94 10.56 -13.15
C ASP A 78 -17.11 11.77 -12.65
N GLN A 79 -17.62 12.51 -11.66
CA GLN A 79 -16.92 13.62 -11.00
C GLN A 79 -16.06 13.16 -9.80
N LEU A 80 -16.07 11.84 -9.53
CA LEU A 80 -15.43 11.30 -8.35
C LEU A 80 -14.49 10.15 -8.71
N ILE A 81 -13.27 10.20 -8.21
CA ILE A 81 -12.35 9.06 -8.19
C ILE A 81 -12.31 8.51 -6.77
N SER A 82 -12.74 7.27 -6.62
CA SER A 82 -12.68 6.56 -5.34
C SER A 82 -11.69 5.41 -5.44
N LYS A 83 -10.74 5.33 -4.50
CA LYS A 83 -9.73 4.27 -4.43
C LYS A 83 -9.68 3.67 -3.03
N ALA A 84 -9.42 2.37 -2.97
CA ALA A 84 -9.25 1.61 -1.74
C ALA A 84 -7.77 1.29 -1.54
N LEU A 85 -6.99 2.32 -1.20
CA LEU A 85 -5.54 2.23 -1.05
C LEU A 85 -5.17 1.61 0.30
N ASP A 86 -4.04 0.93 0.35
CA ASP A 86 -3.66 0.10 1.50
C ASP A 86 -2.94 0.91 2.59
N HIS A 87 -2.32 2.04 2.23
CA HIS A 87 -1.53 2.85 3.15
C HIS A 87 -1.83 4.35 3.03
N PRO A 88 -1.80 5.14 4.13
CA PRO A 88 -2.05 6.59 4.10
C PRO A 88 -1.18 7.38 3.10
N LEU A 89 0.09 7.00 2.95
CA LEU A 89 0.99 7.62 1.96
C LEU A 89 0.45 7.52 0.54
N GLU A 90 -0.17 6.41 0.18
CA GLU A 90 -0.73 6.18 -1.16
C GLU A 90 -1.83 7.18 -1.51
N TYR A 91 -2.63 7.60 -0.51
CA TYR A 91 -3.66 8.63 -0.70
C TYR A 91 -3.06 10.01 -1.00
N LEU A 92 -1.86 10.30 -0.50
CA LEU A 92 -1.14 11.53 -0.80
C LEU A 92 -0.45 11.47 -2.17
N VAL A 93 0.11 10.31 -2.51
CA VAL A 93 0.84 10.08 -3.77
C VAL A 93 -0.10 9.93 -4.96
N TYR A 94 -1.25 9.25 -4.79
CA TYR A 94 -2.14 8.89 -5.89
C TYR A 94 -2.55 10.09 -6.78
N PRO A 95 -3.04 11.23 -6.24
CA PRO A 95 -3.47 12.35 -7.07
C PRO A 95 -2.34 12.99 -7.88
N ILE A 96 -1.09 12.86 -7.42
CA ILE A 96 0.09 13.39 -8.11
C ILE A 96 0.56 12.39 -9.16
N PHE A 97 0.67 11.11 -8.79
CA PHE A 97 1.13 10.05 -9.66
C PHE A 97 0.17 9.82 -10.84
N PHE A 98 -1.13 9.87 -10.58
CA PHE A 98 -2.20 9.70 -11.58
C PHE A 98 -2.90 11.04 -11.89
N ALA A 99 -2.15 12.14 -12.01
CA ALA A 99 -2.69 13.48 -12.18
C ALA A 99 -3.67 13.60 -13.36
N LYS A 100 -3.38 12.95 -14.50
CA LYS A 100 -4.28 12.93 -15.67
C LYS A 100 -5.62 12.27 -15.38
N GLU A 101 -5.65 11.20 -14.58
CA GLU A 101 -6.90 10.53 -14.17
C GLU A 101 -7.71 11.41 -13.22
N CYS A 102 -7.01 12.18 -12.37
CA CYS A 102 -7.60 13.06 -11.37
C CYS A 102 -8.02 14.44 -11.90
N GLU A 103 -7.64 14.79 -13.13
CA GLU A 103 -7.95 16.10 -13.70
C GLU A 103 -9.45 16.38 -13.73
N GLY A 104 -9.86 17.49 -13.13
CA GLY A 104 -11.27 17.92 -13.03
C GLY A 104 -12.16 17.05 -12.14
N LYS A 105 -11.61 16.10 -11.40
CA LYS A 105 -12.35 15.19 -10.53
C LYS A 105 -11.91 15.31 -9.07
N ARG A 106 -12.82 15.04 -8.16
CA ARG A 106 -12.53 14.94 -6.73
C ARG A 106 -12.04 13.54 -6.40
N PHE A 107 -10.88 13.43 -5.76
CA PHE A 107 -10.36 12.18 -5.22
C PHE A 107 -10.86 11.93 -3.80
N THR A 108 -11.30 10.71 -3.50
CA THR A 108 -11.73 10.30 -2.14
C THR A 108 -11.32 8.86 -1.84
N PRO A 109 -11.04 8.55 -0.57
CA PRO A 109 -10.93 7.17 -0.13
C PRO A 109 -12.23 6.40 -0.35
N ALA A 110 -12.14 5.15 -0.81
CA ALA A 110 -13.27 4.23 -0.80
C ALA A 110 -13.56 3.80 0.66
N PRO A 111 -14.84 3.66 1.05
CA PRO A 111 -15.19 3.30 2.42
C PRO A 111 -14.78 1.87 2.80
N LEU A 112 -14.61 0.99 1.80
CA LEU A 112 -14.30 -0.42 2.01
C LEU A 112 -13.08 -0.83 1.18
N PRO A 113 -12.27 -1.81 1.65
CA PRO A 113 -11.08 -2.30 0.92
C PRO A 113 -11.47 -3.23 -0.24
N ILE A 114 -12.12 -2.68 -1.25
CA ILE A 114 -12.68 -3.40 -2.40
C ILE A 114 -11.57 -4.10 -3.20
N GLY A 115 -10.39 -3.49 -3.29
CA GLY A 115 -9.22 -4.08 -3.94
C GLY A 115 -8.87 -5.45 -3.34
N LEU A 116 -8.83 -5.56 -2.01
CA LEU A 116 -8.60 -6.82 -1.31
C LEU A 116 -9.71 -7.86 -1.61
N GLY A 117 -10.96 -7.42 -1.73
CA GLY A 117 -12.07 -8.29 -2.14
C GLY A 117 -11.86 -8.88 -3.54
N TYR A 118 -11.44 -8.09 -4.50
CA TYR A 118 -11.13 -8.56 -5.85
C TYR A 118 -9.90 -9.47 -5.87
N HIS A 119 -8.86 -9.16 -5.09
CA HIS A 119 -7.69 -10.03 -4.93
C HIS A 119 -8.09 -11.43 -4.44
N LEU A 120 -8.87 -11.51 -3.35
CA LEU A 120 -9.37 -12.79 -2.82
C LEU A 120 -10.25 -13.53 -3.85
N TRP A 121 -11.07 -12.80 -4.59
CA TRP A 121 -11.89 -13.40 -5.66
C TRP A 121 -11.02 -13.99 -6.76
N GLY A 122 -9.97 -13.30 -7.19
CA GLY A 122 -8.96 -13.81 -8.12
C GLY A 122 -8.32 -15.08 -7.62
N GLY A 123 -7.88 -15.14 -6.36
CA GLY A 123 -7.31 -16.34 -5.74
C GLY A 123 -8.25 -17.54 -5.76
N ILE A 124 -9.52 -17.36 -5.39
CA ILE A 124 -10.54 -18.44 -5.45
C ILE A 124 -10.74 -18.94 -6.88
N LEU A 125 -10.68 -18.07 -7.87
CA LEU A 125 -10.78 -18.46 -9.28
C LEU A 125 -9.55 -19.23 -9.75
N MET A 126 -8.34 -18.89 -9.27
CA MET A 126 -7.12 -19.69 -9.50
C MET A 126 -7.30 -21.12 -8.96
N ASP A 127 -7.75 -21.25 -7.71
CA ASP A 127 -7.99 -22.56 -7.08
C ASP A 127 -9.07 -23.38 -7.78
N LEU A 128 -9.99 -22.72 -8.49
CA LEU A 128 -11.02 -23.35 -9.33
C LEU A 128 -10.54 -23.69 -10.75
N GLY A 129 -9.27 -23.44 -11.09
CA GLY A 129 -8.72 -23.67 -12.42
C GLY A 129 -9.26 -22.71 -13.49
N LYS A 130 -9.59 -21.48 -13.10
CA LYS A 130 -10.14 -20.42 -13.99
C LYS A 130 -9.19 -19.23 -14.11
N PRO A 131 -7.97 -19.43 -14.65
CA PRO A 131 -6.92 -18.40 -14.64
C PRO A 131 -7.30 -17.12 -15.42
N GLU A 132 -8.04 -17.23 -16.54
CA GLU A 132 -8.45 -16.04 -17.30
C GLU A 132 -9.42 -15.15 -16.53
N ASP A 133 -10.37 -15.74 -15.80
CA ASP A 133 -11.28 -14.99 -14.97
C ASP A 133 -10.57 -14.44 -13.74
N ALA A 134 -9.60 -15.17 -13.19
CA ALA A 134 -8.76 -14.73 -12.09
C ALA A 134 -7.94 -13.51 -12.48
N TYR A 135 -7.29 -13.52 -13.66
CA TYR A 135 -6.52 -12.40 -14.18
C TYR A 135 -7.36 -11.10 -14.20
N LYS A 136 -8.58 -11.19 -14.72
CA LYS A 136 -9.51 -10.04 -14.74
C LYS A 136 -9.83 -9.51 -13.34
N ARG A 137 -9.88 -10.39 -12.32
CA ARG A 137 -10.14 -9.95 -10.94
C ARG A 137 -8.91 -9.30 -10.31
N PHE A 138 -7.72 -9.80 -10.59
CA PHE A 138 -6.49 -9.13 -10.17
C PHE A 138 -6.32 -7.76 -10.85
N GLU A 139 -6.66 -7.62 -12.14
CA GLU A 139 -6.73 -6.31 -12.81
C GLU A 139 -7.72 -5.37 -12.11
N GLN A 140 -8.92 -5.86 -11.75
CA GLN A 140 -9.88 -5.05 -11.01
C GLN A 140 -9.37 -4.68 -9.61
N SER A 141 -8.61 -5.55 -8.95
CA SER A 141 -7.95 -5.22 -7.68
C SER A 141 -6.97 -4.06 -7.86
N LEU A 142 -6.13 -4.09 -8.91
CA LEU A 142 -5.19 -3.01 -9.23
C LEU A 142 -5.90 -1.69 -9.62
N MET A 143 -7.09 -1.74 -10.20
CA MET A 143 -7.88 -0.52 -10.45
C MET A 143 -8.28 0.18 -9.14
N TRP A 144 -8.49 -0.56 -8.05
CA TRP A 144 -8.82 -0.01 -6.73
C TRP A 144 -7.60 0.37 -5.91
N SER A 145 -6.53 -0.44 -5.98
CA SER A 145 -5.27 -0.25 -5.26
C SER A 145 -4.07 -0.46 -6.20
N PRO A 146 -3.71 0.54 -7.04
CA PRO A 146 -2.70 0.38 -8.08
C PRO A 146 -1.28 0.16 -7.54
N PHE A 147 -1.00 0.58 -6.31
CA PHE A 147 0.31 0.37 -5.67
C PHE A 147 0.44 -1.01 -4.99
N SER A 148 -0.63 -1.84 -5.02
CA SER A 148 -0.62 -3.17 -4.41
C SER A 148 0.13 -4.17 -5.27
N TYR A 149 1.35 -4.51 -4.88
CA TYR A 149 2.20 -5.48 -5.60
C TYR A 149 1.67 -6.92 -5.55
N ALA A 150 0.83 -7.26 -4.56
CA ALA A 150 0.36 -8.63 -4.33
C ALA A 150 -0.41 -9.25 -5.52
N ASN A 151 -0.92 -8.40 -6.44
CA ASN A 151 -1.65 -8.87 -7.61
C ASN A 151 -0.74 -9.27 -8.77
N TYR A 152 0.47 -8.68 -8.88
CA TYR A 152 1.35 -8.94 -10.01
C TYR A 152 1.88 -10.37 -10.01
N TYR A 153 2.24 -10.92 -8.85
CA TYR A 153 2.70 -12.31 -8.77
C TYR A 153 1.72 -13.33 -9.38
N PRO A 154 0.46 -13.44 -8.94
CA PRO A 154 -0.48 -14.40 -9.55
C PRO A 154 -0.80 -14.08 -11.02
N MET A 155 -0.83 -12.80 -11.42
CA MET A 155 -1.01 -12.42 -12.83
C MET A 155 0.15 -12.92 -13.68
N ASN A 156 1.38 -12.77 -13.21
CA ASN A 156 2.57 -13.23 -13.89
C ASN A 156 2.61 -14.76 -14.00
N ARG A 157 2.14 -15.48 -12.95
CA ARG A 157 2.01 -16.97 -13.03
C ARG A 157 1.00 -17.41 -14.09
N ILE A 158 -0.09 -16.65 -14.27
CA ILE A 158 -1.08 -16.92 -15.32
C ILE A 158 -0.46 -16.71 -16.71
N LEU A 159 0.28 -15.63 -16.91
CA LEU A 159 0.93 -15.31 -18.20
C LEU A 159 2.05 -16.30 -18.50
N GLU A 160 2.85 -16.69 -17.52
CA GLU A 160 3.87 -17.74 -17.63
C GLU A 160 3.22 -19.05 -18.08
N GLY A 161 2.15 -19.50 -17.44
CA GLY A 161 1.43 -20.73 -17.78
C GLY A 161 0.81 -20.71 -19.17
N LYS A 162 0.54 -19.55 -19.73
CA LYS A 162 0.06 -19.35 -21.11
C LYS A 162 1.18 -19.21 -22.12
N GLY A 163 2.42 -19.03 -21.69
CA GLY A 163 3.54 -18.70 -22.56
C GLY A 163 3.47 -17.26 -23.10
N ASP A 164 2.65 -16.38 -22.51
CA ASP A 164 2.56 -14.96 -22.88
C ASP A 164 3.71 -14.15 -22.25
N LEU A 165 4.90 -14.33 -22.80
CA LEU A 165 6.10 -13.67 -22.34
C LEU A 165 6.04 -12.14 -22.52
N SER A 166 5.34 -11.66 -23.54
CA SER A 166 5.17 -10.22 -23.77
C SER A 166 4.31 -9.59 -22.71
N GLY A 167 3.14 -10.18 -22.41
CA GLY A 167 2.26 -9.71 -21.35
C GLY A 167 2.94 -9.76 -19.98
N TRP A 168 3.74 -10.82 -19.72
CA TRP A 168 4.49 -10.92 -18.47
C TRP A 168 5.52 -9.78 -18.32
N LEU A 169 6.31 -9.50 -19.35
CA LEU A 169 7.28 -8.39 -19.30
C LEU A 169 6.58 -7.03 -19.17
N GLN A 170 5.40 -6.85 -19.79
CA GLN A 170 4.60 -5.63 -19.60
C GLN A 170 4.10 -5.47 -18.15
N ASN A 171 3.66 -6.56 -17.50
CA ASN A 171 3.29 -6.52 -16.10
C ASN A 171 4.45 -6.16 -15.19
N ILE A 172 5.64 -6.72 -15.43
CA ILE A 172 6.85 -6.38 -14.68
C ILE A 172 7.18 -4.88 -14.81
N ARG A 173 7.09 -4.32 -16.02
CA ARG A 173 7.29 -2.89 -16.25
C ARG A 173 6.27 -2.04 -15.49
N ARG A 174 5.00 -2.41 -15.53
CA ARG A 174 3.93 -1.72 -14.79
C ARG A 174 4.15 -1.78 -13.28
N GLU A 175 4.54 -2.94 -12.76
CA GLU A 175 4.90 -3.11 -11.34
C GLU A 175 6.06 -2.20 -10.94
N TYR A 176 7.12 -2.16 -11.74
CA TYR A 176 8.27 -1.28 -11.57
C TYR A 176 7.89 0.21 -11.59
N GLU A 177 7.10 0.64 -12.58
CA GLU A 177 6.65 2.03 -12.71
C GLU A 177 5.83 2.50 -11.52
N GLN A 178 5.06 1.60 -10.90
CA GLN A 178 4.18 1.89 -9.76
C GLN A 178 4.83 1.61 -8.40
N ALA A 179 6.10 1.22 -8.37
CA ALA A 179 6.82 0.90 -7.14
C ALA A 179 7.19 2.18 -6.37
N ILE A 180 6.32 2.59 -5.43
CA ILE A 180 6.57 3.70 -4.50
C ILE A 180 7.21 3.25 -3.18
N TYR A 181 7.42 1.95 -2.99
CA TYR A 181 8.11 1.35 -1.85
C TYR A 181 9.26 0.49 -2.35
N ARG A 182 10.35 0.46 -1.58
CA ARG A 182 11.52 -0.37 -1.90
C ARG A 182 11.15 -1.84 -2.09
N ARG A 183 10.24 -2.37 -1.26
CA ARG A 183 9.76 -3.74 -1.39
C ARG A 183 9.17 -4.00 -2.79
N ASN A 184 8.27 -3.13 -3.26
CA ASN A 184 7.63 -3.29 -4.57
C ASN A 184 8.66 -3.26 -5.70
N LEU A 185 9.65 -2.37 -5.58
CA LEU A 185 10.77 -2.30 -6.54
C LEU A 185 11.56 -3.61 -6.61
N MET A 186 11.86 -4.19 -5.46
CA MET A 186 12.60 -5.46 -5.40
C MET A 186 11.73 -6.64 -5.85
N GLU A 187 10.40 -6.60 -5.64
CA GLU A 187 9.47 -7.58 -6.19
C GLU A 187 9.51 -7.54 -7.74
N ALA A 188 9.47 -6.36 -8.35
CA ALA A 188 9.59 -6.23 -9.80
C ALA A 188 10.92 -6.76 -10.36
N TYR A 189 12.04 -6.51 -9.67
CA TYR A 189 13.34 -7.07 -10.08
C TYR A 189 13.37 -8.59 -9.97
N GLY A 190 12.79 -9.16 -8.93
CA GLY A 190 12.75 -10.58 -8.80
C GLY A 190 11.84 -11.26 -9.83
N GLU A 191 10.69 -10.67 -10.14
CA GLU A 191 9.88 -11.15 -11.27
C GLU A 191 10.65 -11.09 -12.60
N LEU A 192 11.48 -10.05 -12.79
CA LEU A 192 12.36 -9.98 -13.97
C LEU A 192 13.42 -11.08 -13.95
N ALA A 193 14.03 -11.39 -12.80
CA ALA A 193 14.98 -12.49 -12.69
C ALA A 193 14.30 -13.81 -13.05
N ARG A 194 13.10 -14.08 -12.54
CA ARG A 194 12.32 -15.27 -12.89
C ARG A 194 11.98 -15.32 -14.38
N TYR A 195 11.56 -14.21 -14.97
CA TYR A 195 11.34 -14.10 -16.41
C TYR A 195 12.58 -14.51 -17.21
N TYR A 196 13.77 -14.07 -16.78
CA TYR A 196 15.02 -14.45 -17.44
C TYR A 196 15.38 -15.92 -17.23
N LEU A 197 15.08 -16.52 -16.08
CA LEU A 197 15.26 -17.97 -15.88
C LEU A 197 14.38 -18.77 -16.84
N VAL A 198 13.10 -18.43 -16.94
CA VAL A 198 12.15 -19.12 -17.84
C VAL A 198 12.54 -18.95 -19.31
N THR A 199 13.06 -17.78 -19.68
CA THR A 199 13.54 -17.50 -21.03
C THR A 199 14.98 -17.96 -21.29
N LYS A 200 15.57 -18.74 -20.36
CA LYS A 200 16.94 -19.32 -20.45
C LYS A 200 18.06 -18.27 -20.56
N LYS A 201 17.85 -17.09 -20.01
CA LYS A 201 18.85 -16.02 -19.91
C LYS A 201 19.48 -16.03 -18.51
N THR A 202 20.08 -17.15 -18.13
CA THR A 202 20.54 -17.45 -16.76
C THR A 202 21.52 -16.41 -16.23
N GLU A 203 22.43 -15.88 -17.05
CA GLU A 203 23.39 -14.85 -16.66
C GLU A 203 22.70 -13.55 -16.22
N LYS A 204 21.64 -13.14 -16.94
CA LYS A 204 20.84 -11.96 -16.57
C LYS A 204 20.08 -12.17 -15.26
N ALA A 205 19.51 -13.36 -15.09
CA ALA A 205 18.83 -13.71 -13.83
C ALA A 205 19.81 -13.70 -12.64
N ALA A 206 21.01 -14.28 -12.81
CA ALA A 206 22.05 -14.31 -11.81
C ALA A 206 22.54 -12.90 -11.42
N ALA A 207 22.69 -12.00 -12.41
CA ALA A 207 23.09 -10.62 -12.16
C ALA A 207 22.05 -9.86 -11.30
N ILE A 208 20.76 -10.07 -11.58
CA ILE A 208 19.68 -9.48 -10.75
C ILE A 208 19.69 -10.08 -9.34
N ALA A 209 19.81 -11.41 -9.23
CA ALA A 209 19.87 -12.10 -7.95
C ALA A 209 21.05 -11.61 -7.09
N ALA A 210 22.24 -11.45 -7.70
CA ALA A 210 23.42 -10.90 -7.03
C ALA A 210 23.19 -9.46 -6.53
N TYR A 211 22.58 -8.61 -7.36
CA TYR A 211 22.20 -7.25 -6.95
C TYR A 211 21.24 -7.26 -5.77
N MET A 212 20.18 -8.05 -5.84
CA MET A 212 19.17 -8.14 -4.76
C MET A 212 19.78 -8.64 -3.44
N LYS A 213 20.71 -9.60 -3.50
CA LYS A 213 21.42 -10.11 -2.33
C LYS A 213 22.34 -9.05 -1.70
N ALA A 214 22.96 -8.20 -2.53
CA ALA A 214 23.81 -7.10 -2.05
C ALA A 214 22.99 -5.93 -1.46
N HIS A 215 21.69 -5.84 -1.78
CA HIS A 215 20.79 -4.76 -1.39
C HIS A 215 19.54 -5.31 -0.69
N PRO A 216 19.67 -6.05 0.42
CA PRO A 216 18.53 -6.72 1.05
C PRO A 216 17.47 -5.71 1.49
N ILE A 217 16.21 -6.11 1.38
CA ILE A 217 15.11 -5.48 2.08
C ILE A 217 15.13 -6.08 3.49
N LEU A 218 14.94 -5.24 4.52
CA LEU A 218 14.86 -5.66 5.92
C LEU A 218 14.31 -7.09 6.07
N ASP A 219 15.18 -8.03 6.46
CA ASP A 219 14.92 -9.39 6.94
C ASP A 219 14.03 -10.33 6.08
N SER A 220 13.60 -9.95 4.89
CA SER A 220 12.82 -10.84 4.03
C SER A 220 13.32 -10.87 2.60
N LEU A 221 13.63 -12.07 2.11
CA LEU A 221 13.77 -12.31 0.68
C LEU A 221 12.39 -12.09 0.01
N PRO A 222 12.35 -11.63 -1.24
CA PRO A 222 11.11 -11.55 -2.00
C PRO A 222 10.35 -12.88 -2.00
N SER A 223 9.04 -12.81 -2.11
CA SER A 223 8.15 -13.99 -2.03
C SER A 223 8.40 -15.06 -3.12
N TYR A 224 9.14 -14.68 -4.17
CA TYR A 224 9.54 -15.56 -5.30
C TYR A 224 11.03 -15.88 -5.30
N TRP A 225 11.80 -15.49 -4.26
CA TRP A 225 13.17 -15.96 -4.12
C TRP A 225 13.16 -17.47 -3.94
N ASP A 226 13.41 -18.16 -5.00
CA ASP A 226 13.43 -19.62 -5.01
C ASP A 226 14.84 -20.16 -5.19
N LYS A 227 14.95 -21.47 -5.01
CA LYS A 227 16.22 -22.19 -5.19
C LYS A 227 16.80 -22.00 -6.60
N ALA A 228 15.97 -21.82 -7.62
CA ALA A 228 16.45 -21.65 -8.99
C ALA A 228 17.23 -20.34 -9.19
N MET A 229 16.83 -19.24 -8.50
CA MET A 229 17.59 -18.00 -8.50
C MET A 229 18.93 -18.17 -7.75
N GLU A 230 18.90 -18.83 -6.60
CA GLU A 230 20.11 -19.10 -5.82
C GLU A 230 21.07 -20.01 -6.59
N ASP A 231 20.58 -21.08 -7.22
CA ASP A 231 21.37 -21.98 -8.06
C ASP A 231 21.95 -21.23 -9.27
N ALA A 232 21.18 -20.36 -9.94
CA ALA A 232 21.66 -19.56 -11.06
C ALA A 232 22.79 -18.60 -10.64
N MET A 233 22.64 -17.95 -9.48
CA MET A 233 23.67 -17.06 -8.95
C MET A 233 24.94 -17.82 -8.57
N ASN A 234 24.81 -19.00 -7.95
CA ASN A 234 25.96 -19.79 -7.49
C ASN A 234 26.67 -20.55 -8.62
N ALA A 235 26.00 -20.76 -9.74
CA ALA A 235 26.57 -21.46 -10.92
C ALA A 235 27.56 -20.61 -11.72
N LEU A 236 27.59 -19.29 -11.52
CA LEU A 236 28.38 -18.35 -12.31
C LEU A 236 29.37 -17.59 -11.45
N SER A 237 30.57 -17.30 -12.00
CA SER A 237 31.50 -16.41 -11.33
C SER A 237 30.93 -14.97 -11.27
N PRO A 238 31.04 -14.26 -10.15
CA PRO A 238 30.62 -12.86 -10.06
C PRO A 238 31.22 -11.97 -11.15
N ASP A 239 32.46 -12.20 -11.53
CA ASP A 239 33.19 -11.44 -12.57
C ASP A 239 32.67 -11.70 -13.99
N SER A 240 31.90 -12.77 -14.18
CA SER A 240 31.30 -13.14 -15.47
C SER A 240 29.89 -12.61 -15.67
N LEU A 241 29.29 -12.02 -14.61
CA LEU A 241 27.91 -11.52 -14.67
C LEU A 241 27.84 -10.20 -15.45
N PRO A 242 26.82 -10.01 -16.30
CA PRO A 242 26.56 -8.71 -16.92
C PRO A 242 26.25 -7.66 -15.86
N ALA A 243 26.53 -6.39 -16.16
CA ALA A 243 26.21 -5.30 -15.26
C ALA A 243 24.70 -5.21 -15.02
N PHE A 244 24.30 -5.11 -13.76
CA PHE A 244 22.86 -5.03 -13.38
C PHE A 244 22.13 -3.93 -14.14
N ASP A 245 22.75 -2.75 -14.29
CA ASP A 245 22.17 -1.58 -14.96
C ASP A 245 21.82 -1.88 -16.43
N GLU A 246 22.69 -2.62 -17.14
CA GLU A 246 22.46 -3.04 -18.52
C GLU A 246 21.33 -4.06 -18.61
N VAL A 247 21.29 -5.01 -17.65
CA VAL A 247 20.28 -6.07 -17.62
C VAL A 247 18.87 -5.51 -17.42
N VAL A 248 18.69 -4.59 -16.49
CA VAL A 248 17.38 -3.99 -16.22
C VAL A 248 16.96 -3.03 -17.33
N LYS A 249 17.90 -2.27 -17.90
CA LYS A 249 17.68 -1.38 -19.04
C LYS A 249 17.21 -2.13 -20.29
N ASP A 250 17.77 -3.29 -20.57
CA ASP A 250 17.35 -4.16 -21.68
C ASP A 250 15.88 -4.62 -21.53
N ALA A 251 15.40 -4.73 -20.31
CA ALA A 251 14.00 -5.02 -20.02
C ALA A 251 13.08 -3.78 -20.01
N GLY A 252 13.64 -2.59 -20.16
CA GLY A 252 12.90 -1.32 -20.06
C GLY A 252 12.67 -0.86 -18.63
N LEU A 253 13.47 -1.33 -17.67
CA LEU A 253 13.49 -0.87 -16.28
C LEU A 253 14.74 -0.01 -16.06
N GLY A 254 14.78 0.72 -14.93
CA GLY A 254 16.00 1.43 -14.47
C GLY A 254 16.63 0.76 -13.26
N LYS A 255 17.85 1.17 -12.94
CA LYS A 255 18.46 0.90 -11.63
C LYS A 255 17.89 1.90 -10.63
N GLY A 256 17.22 1.39 -9.61
CA GLY A 256 16.48 2.23 -8.65
C GLY A 256 15.03 2.47 -9.08
N PRO A 257 14.29 3.29 -8.34
CA PRO A 257 12.88 3.53 -8.59
C PRO A 257 12.63 4.30 -9.89
N HIS A 258 11.45 4.14 -10.44
CA HIS A 258 11.01 4.94 -11.58
C HIS A 258 10.90 6.43 -11.20
N GLU A 259 11.29 7.30 -12.11
CA GLU A 259 11.33 8.77 -11.87
C GLU A 259 9.98 9.34 -11.43
N SER A 260 8.86 8.81 -11.95
CA SER A 260 7.53 9.24 -11.56
C SER A 260 7.21 8.96 -10.09
N ALA A 261 7.72 7.86 -9.54
CA ALA A 261 7.54 7.51 -8.13
C ALA A 261 8.33 8.48 -7.23
N VAL A 262 9.60 8.74 -7.59
CA VAL A 262 10.45 9.69 -6.87
C VAL A 262 9.85 11.10 -6.90
N LYS A 263 9.45 11.57 -8.09
CA LYS A 263 8.83 12.89 -8.27
C LYS A 263 7.54 13.04 -7.47
N ALA A 264 6.68 12.03 -7.48
CA ALA A 264 5.42 12.10 -6.75
C ALA A 264 5.63 12.15 -5.23
N LEU A 265 6.57 11.37 -4.71
CA LEU A 265 6.92 11.38 -3.29
C LEU A 265 7.58 12.71 -2.89
N ASP A 266 8.53 13.22 -3.69
CA ASP A 266 9.19 14.51 -3.41
C ASP A 266 8.16 15.66 -3.40
N GLU A 267 7.22 15.67 -4.36
CA GLU A 267 6.13 16.67 -4.39
C GLU A 267 5.20 16.55 -3.18
N VAL A 268 4.91 15.35 -2.67
CA VAL A 268 4.16 15.18 -1.41
C VAL A 268 4.91 15.80 -0.24
N ALA A 269 6.22 15.56 -0.13
CA ALA A 269 7.05 16.10 0.95
C ALA A 269 7.10 17.63 0.90
N GLU A 270 7.32 18.23 -0.27
CA GLU A 270 7.37 19.68 -0.45
C GLU A 270 6.00 20.35 -0.16
N ARG A 271 4.90 19.74 -0.58
CA ARG A 271 3.56 20.22 -0.23
C ARG A 271 3.29 20.14 1.27
N ALA A 272 3.75 19.07 1.94
CA ALA A 272 3.61 18.94 3.38
C ALA A 272 4.39 20.05 4.12
N LEU A 273 5.61 20.40 3.68
CA LEU A 273 6.38 21.53 4.22
C LEU A 273 5.66 22.86 4.00
N THR A 274 5.12 23.08 2.80
CA THR A 274 4.34 24.31 2.49
C THR A 274 3.11 24.46 3.40
N LEU A 275 2.53 23.35 3.83
CA LEU A 275 1.38 23.31 4.74
C LEU A 275 1.77 23.22 6.22
N HIS A 276 3.05 23.41 6.57
CA HIS A 276 3.58 23.29 7.92
C HIS A 276 3.28 21.93 8.58
N ASN A 277 3.23 20.84 7.78
CA ASN A 277 3.06 19.48 8.26
C ASN A 277 4.41 18.75 8.20
N GLU A 278 5.29 19.12 9.12
CA GLU A 278 6.67 18.62 9.19
C GLU A 278 6.75 17.12 9.41
N ASP A 279 5.88 16.56 10.25
CA ASP A 279 5.77 15.10 10.48
C ASP A 279 5.53 14.32 9.19
N THR A 280 4.62 14.79 8.34
CA THR A 280 4.36 14.15 7.05
C THR A 280 5.56 14.27 6.12
N ALA A 281 6.18 15.43 6.05
CA ALA A 281 7.36 15.69 5.22
C ALA A 281 8.54 14.79 5.64
N GLU A 282 8.84 14.71 6.95
CA GLU A 282 9.88 13.84 7.50
C GLU A 282 9.66 12.37 7.10
N ARG A 283 8.44 11.86 7.30
CA ARG A 283 8.09 10.47 6.94
C ARG A 283 8.24 10.20 5.44
N VAL A 284 7.81 11.13 4.60
CA VAL A 284 7.92 10.96 3.14
C VAL A 284 9.38 10.98 2.70
N TYR A 285 10.23 11.86 3.26
CA TYR A 285 11.67 11.83 2.98
C TYR A 285 12.34 10.56 3.50
N ALA A 286 11.87 9.98 4.60
CA ALA A 286 12.34 8.67 5.06
C ALA A 286 11.96 7.54 4.07
N TYR A 287 10.74 7.56 3.51
CA TYR A 287 10.33 6.64 2.43
C TYR A 287 11.15 6.86 1.15
N LEU A 288 11.42 8.11 0.77
CA LEU A 288 12.30 8.43 -0.37
C LEU A 288 13.70 7.89 -0.17
N TYR A 289 14.27 8.06 1.04
CA TYR A 289 15.58 7.49 1.36
C TYR A 289 15.57 5.97 1.27
N ASP A 290 14.56 5.31 1.85
CA ASP A 290 14.45 3.85 1.77
C ASP A 290 14.35 3.38 0.32
N LEU A 291 13.53 4.04 -0.49
CA LEU A 291 13.29 3.69 -1.89
C LEU A 291 14.51 3.93 -2.79
N THR A 292 15.16 5.10 -2.66
CA THR A 292 16.25 5.53 -3.57
C THR A 292 17.64 5.17 -3.06
N GLN A 293 17.81 4.98 -1.75
CA GLN A 293 19.09 4.88 -1.03
C GLN A 293 19.97 6.14 -1.18
N ASP A 294 19.38 7.27 -1.59
CA ASP A 294 20.08 8.57 -1.68
C ASP A 294 20.12 9.26 -0.32
N SER A 295 21.33 9.45 0.20
CA SER A 295 21.57 10.10 1.49
C SER A 295 21.09 11.55 1.58
N SER A 296 20.84 12.21 0.44
CA SER A 296 20.26 13.57 0.42
C SER A 296 18.88 13.61 1.06
N HIS A 297 18.03 12.61 0.80
CA HIS A 297 16.72 12.49 1.41
C HIS A 297 16.79 12.22 2.91
N LYS A 298 17.77 11.42 3.35
CA LYS A 298 18.04 11.22 4.78
C LYS A 298 18.45 12.52 5.47
N GLY A 299 19.25 13.34 4.78
CA GLY A 299 19.65 14.67 5.26
C GLY A 299 18.45 15.61 5.42
N LYS A 300 17.54 15.66 4.44
CA LYS A 300 16.31 16.46 4.50
C LYS A 300 15.42 16.05 5.69
N ALA A 301 15.17 14.76 5.88
CA ALA A 301 14.39 14.25 7.01
C ALA A 301 15.02 14.64 8.38
N ALA A 302 16.35 14.51 8.51
CA ALA A 302 17.04 14.85 9.74
C ALA A 302 17.05 16.37 10.04
N GLN A 303 17.02 17.23 9.03
CA GLN A 303 16.91 18.69 9.19
C GLN A 303 15.54 19.10 9.74
N ILE A 304 14.46 18.51 9.22
CA ILE A 304 13.09 18.74 9.69
C ILE A 304 12.98 18.40 11.18
N LYS A 305 13.46 17.23 11.59
CA LYS A 305 13.44 16.77 12.98
C LYS A 305 14.18 17.70 13.95
N LYS A 306 15.27 18.34 13.52
CA LYS A 306 16.00 19.31 14.34
C LYS A 306 15.23 20.62 14.54
N HIS A 307 14.42 21.02 13.55
CA HIS A 307 13.61 22.23 13.63
C HIS A 307 12.49 22.10 14.66
N ASP A 308 11.82 20.95 14.73
CA ASP A 308 10.75 20.66 15.66
C ASP A 308 11.22 20.73 17.13
N HIS A 309 12.36 20.13 17.47
CA HIS A 309 12.94 20.19 18.80
C HIS A 309 13.44 21.60 19.22
N SER A 310 13.69 22.52 18.28
CA SER A 310 14.09 23.90 18.60
C SER A 310 12.91 24.78 19.03
N HIS A 311 11.69 24.43 18.66
CA HIS A 311 10.47 25.14 19.07
C HIS A 311 9.91 24.69 20.41
N GLU A 312 10.15 23.43 20.84
CA GLU A 312 9.75 22.97 22.18
C GLU A 312 10.57 23.63 23.33
N GLY A 313 11.74 24.17 23.03
CA GLY A 313 12.62 24.82 24.02
C GLY A 313 12.26 26.26 24.40
N CYS A 314 11.30 26.92 23.73
CA CYS A 314 11.00 28.33 23.91
C CYS A 314 9.78 28.65 24.79
N HIS A 315 9.12 27.69 25.40
CA HIS A 315 7.94 27.90 26.26
C HIS A 315 8.20 27.67 27.75
N ASN A 316 9.41 27.97 28.24
CA ASN A 316 9.60 28.23 29.68
C ASN A 316 9.38 29.73 29.96
N HIS A 317 8.16 30.20 29.97
CA HIS A 317 7.82 31.42 30.63
C HIS A 317 7.68 31.15 32.13
N ASP A 318 8.67 31.63 32.89
CA ASP A 318 8.60 31.82 34.33
C ASP A 318 7.34 32.59 34.71
N HIS A 319 6.32 31.91 35.18
CA HIS A 319 5.27 32.52 35.96
C HIS A 319 5.74 32.61 37.42
N HIS A 320 6.44 33.69 37.69
CA HIS A 320 6.63 34.17 39.06
C HIS A 320 5.27 34.54 39.66
N TYR A 321 4.76 33.68 40.55
CA TYR A 321 3.70 34.06 41.47
C TYR A 321 4.34 34.83 42.63
N PRO A 322 3.88 36.06 42.99
CA PRO A 322 4.33 36.75 44.17
C PRO A 322 3.74 36.05 45.43
N HIS A 323 4.65 35.62 46.30
CA HIS A 323 4.31 35.25 47.66
C HIS A 323 3.78 36.49 48.41
N ASN A 324 2.48 36.49 48.75
CA ASN A 324 1.94 37.37 49.81
C ASN A 324 2.16 36.69 51.16
N ASN A 325 3.19 37.18 51.88
CA ASN A 325 3.27 37.08 53.32
C ASN A 325 2.23 38.01 53.93
N ASP A 326 1.27 37.51 54.66
CA ASP A 326 0.63 38.26 55.74
C ASP A 326 0.51 37.38 56.97
N GLU A 327 1.33 37.80 57.96
CA GLU A 327 1.27 37.42 59.35
C GLU A 327 -0.05 37.87 60.01
N LYS A 328 -0.45 37.12 60.97
CA LYS A 328 -1.00 37.41 62.30
C LYS A 328 -1.95 36.30 62.69
N GLY A 329 -1.69 35.47 63.74
CA GLY A 329 -1.50 35.87 65.11
C GLY A 329 -2.78 35.60 65.89
N LYS A 330 -2.59 34.75 66.95
CA LYS A 330 -3.37 34.56 68.18
C LYS A 330 -3.99 33.17 68.33
N SER A 331 -3.37 32.32 69.20
CA SER A 331 -3.58 31.99 70.61
C SER A 331 -5.04 31.84 71.05
N HIS A 332 -5.31 30.72 71.63
CA HIS A 332 -6.16 30.28 72.80
C HIS A 332 -6.94 29.03 72.37
N GLU A 333 -6.93 28.05 73.05
CA GLU A 333 -6.87 27.30 74.31
C GLU A 333 -6.65 25.81 74.00
#